data_b2a54962d6c60a759860c3f2858cf557
#
_entry.id   b2a54962d6c60a759860c3f2858cf557
#
_cell.length_a   1.000
_cell.length_b   1.000
_cell.length_c   1.000
_cell.angle_alpha   90.00
_cell.angle_beta   90.00
_cell.angle_gamma   90.00
#
_symmetry.space_group_name_H-M   'P 1'
#
loop_
_entity.id
_entity.type
_entity.pdbx_description
1 polymer ?
#
loop_
_entity_poly.entity_id
_entity_poly.type
_entity_poly.pdbx_seq_one_letter_code
_entity_poly.pdbx_strand_id
1 'polypeptide(L)'
;MSVEYSDPFDIVKDIHNILSDMRGKPWKDMDRKRATVEFCDSLARLWKVHPFREGNTRTTITFCCQYADAIGLKINRKLFEKNSRYVRTALVAYNAYFGDGSNFSKKEYLEKIVYDAISK
;
A
#
# COMPACT_ATOMS: atom_id res chain seq x y z
N MET A 1 17.61 4.78 -9.26
CA MET A 1 16.37 4.87 -8.47
C MET A 1 16.36 3.76 -7.43
N SER A 2 16.11 4.12 -6.18
CA SER A 2 16.12 3.16 -5.09
C SER A 2 14.87 3.29 -4.21
N VAL A 3 14.61 2.26 -3.41
CA VAL A 3 13.55 2.26 -2.41
C VAL A 3 14.19 1.95 -1.07
N GLU A 4 13.88 2.74 -0.06
CA GLU A 4 14.32 2.49 1.29
C GLU A 4 13.31 1.60 2.02
N TYR A 5 13.79 0.57 2.67
CA TYR A 5 12.99 -0.35 3.48
C TYR A 5 13.25 -0.13 4.96
N SER A 6 12.33 -0.58 5.80
CA SER A 6 12.48 -0.47 7.25
C SER A 6 13.70 -1.25 7.74
N ASP A 7 14.34 -0.72 8.78
CA ASP A 7 15.38 -1.44 9.52
C ASP A 7 14.74 -2.71 10.12
N PRO A 8 15.42 -3.87 10.04
CA PRO A 8 14.87 -5.12 10.58
C PRO A 8 14.42 -5.05 12.03
N PHE A 9 15.06 -4.23 12.85
CA PHE A 9 14.69 -4.06 14.25
C PHE A 9 13.41 -3.27 14.45
N ASP A 10 12.97 -2.51 13.43
CA ASP A 10 11.79 -1.65 13.52
C ASP A 10 10.55 -2.25 12.83
N ILE A 11 10.66 -3.43 12.22
CA ILE A 11 9.58 -4.02 11.42
C ILE A 11 8.28 -4.15 12.22
N VAL A 12 8.32 -4.75 13.41
CA VAL A 12 7.12 -4.98 14.22
C VAL A 12 6.47 -3.66 14.62
N LYS A 13 7.29 -2.69 15.03
CA LYS A 13 6.84 -1.36 15.42
C LYS A 13 6.18 -0.64 14.23
N ASP A 14 6.81 -0.70 13.07
CA ASP A 14 6.33 -0.03 11.87
C ASP A 14 5.00 -0.63 11.41
N ILE A 15 4.88 -1.95 11.41
CA ILE A 15 3.62 -2.63 11.07
C ILE A 15 2.52 -2.21 12.04
N HIS A 16 2.80 -2.22 13.34
CA HIS A 16 1.83 -1.82 14.35
C HIS A 16 1.34 -0.39 14.12
N ASN A 17 2.24 0.53 13.84
CA ASN A 17 1.90 1.93 13.59
C ASN A 17 1.03 2.09 12.35
N ILE A 18 1.34 1.38 11.27
CA ILE A 18 0.57 1.44 10.03
C ILE A 18 -0.84 0.90 10.23
N LEU A 19 -0.98 -0.24 10.90
CA LEU A 19 -2.28 -0.84 11.15
C LEU A 19 -3.13 -0.01 12.10
N SER A 20 -2.53 0.59 13.11
CA SER A 20 -3.20 1.49 14.03
C SER A 20 -3.72 2.73 13.29
N ASP A 21 -2.92 3.29 12.38
CA ASP A 21 -3.29 4.40 11.51
C ASP A 21 -4.51 4.03 10.65
N MET A 22 -4.46 2.87 10.00
CA MET A 22 -5.56 2.39 9.15
C MET A 22 -6.86 2.25 9.96
N ARG A 23 -6.76 1.67 11.16
CA ARG A 23 -7.93 1.46 12.00
C ARG A 23 -8.59 2.76 12.44
N GLY A 24 -7.79 3.80 12.64
CA GLY A 24 -8.27 5.09 13.09
C GLY A 24 -8.92 5.95 12.01
N LYS A 25 -8.85 5.56 10.74
CA LYS A 25 -9.38 6.38 9.65
C LYS A 25 -10.88 6.14 9.44
N PRO A 26 -11.64 7.21 9.09
CA PRO A 26 -13.08 7.10 8.87
C PRO A 26 -13.41 6.59 7.46
N TRP A 27 -13.05 5.35 7.14
CA TRP A 27 -13.21 4.77 5.80
C TRP A 27 -14.64 4.87 5.26
N LYS A 28 -15.63 4.69 6.13
CA LYS A 28 -17.05 4.74 5.74
C LYS A 28 -17.49 6.11 5.28
N ASP A 29 -16.84 7.16 5.79
CA ASP A 29 -17.17 8.55 5.48
C ASP A 29 -16.34 9.11 4.32
N MET A 30 -15.40 8.33 3.81
CA MET A 30 -14.57 8.75 2.68
C MET A 30 -15.27 8.49 1.35
N ASP A 31 -15.15 9.44 0.42
CA ASP A 31 -15.50 9.16 -0.96
C ASP A 31 -14.45 8.23 -1.60
N ARG A 32 -14.71 7.77 -2.81
CA ARG A 32 -13.83 6.84 -3.51
C ARG A 32 -12.42 7.41 -3.70
N LYS A 33 -12.34 8.68 -4.07
CA LYS A 33 -11.06 9.34 -4.31
C LYS A 33 -10.21 9.43 -3.03
N ARG A 34 -10.82 9.87 -1.94
CA ARG A 34 -10.12 9.97 -0.65
C ARG A 34 -9.71 8.59 -0.13
N ALA A 35 -10.61 7.62 -0.21
CA ALA A 35 -10.30 6.24 0.20
C ALA A 35 -9.14 5.67 -0.62
N THR A 36 -9.09 5.99 -1.92
CA THR A 36 -7.99 5.58 -2.79
C THR A 36 -6.66 6.13 -2.31
N VAL A 37 -6.58 7.44 -2.07
CA VAL A 37 -5.35 8.10 -1.63
C VAL A 37 -4.88 7.51 -0.30
N GLU A 38 -5.78 7.38 0.66
CA GLU A 38 -5.44 6.88 1.99
C GLU A 38 -5.04 5.40 1.98
N PHE A 39 -5.74 4.58 1.18
CA PHE A 39 -5.39 3.16 1.06
C PHE A 39 -4.04 2.97 0.38
N CYS A 40 -3.76 3.74 -0.67
CA CYS A 40 -2.46 3.69 -1.35
C CYS A 40 -1.33 4.00 -0.39
N ASP A 41 -1.49 5.01 0.45
CA ASP A 41 -0.49 5.37 1.44
C ASP A 41 -0.25 4.23 2.42
N SER A 42 -1.31 3.63 2.95
CA SER A 42 -1.22 2.51 3.88
C SER A 42 -0.56 1.29 3.24
N LEU A 43 -0.98 0.94 2.02
CA LEU A 43 -0.43 -0.20 1.29
C LEU A 43 1.05 0.00 0.98
N ALA A 44 1.43 1.19 0.51
CA ALA A 44 2.80 1.50 0.17
C ALA A 44 3.71 1.50 1.40
N ARG A 45 3.23 2.04 2.51
CA ARG A 45 3.97 2.02 3.78
C ARG A 45 4.16 0.59 4.28
N LEU A 46 3.12 -0.23 4.22
CA LEU A 46 3.20 -1.64 4.65
C LEU A 46 4.15 -2.43 3.75
N TRP A 47 4.08 -2.22 2.43
CA TRP A 47 4.99 -2.85 1.48
C TRP A 47 6.44 -2.44 1.74
N LYS A 48 6.68 -1.16 2.07
CA LYS A 48 8.01 -0.61 2.34
C LYS A 48 8.65 -1.19 3.61
N VAL A 49 7.84 -1.64 4.58
CA VAL A 49 8.36 -2.34 5.76
C VAL A 49 9.06 -3.62 5.34
N HIS A 50 8.63 -4.23 4.24
CA HIS A 50 9.26 -5.40 3.65
C HIS A 50 9.41 -6.57 4.64
N PRO A 51 8.28 -7.00 5.28
CA PRO A 51 8.34 -8.02 6.32
C PRO A 51 8.63 -9.43 5.80
N PHE A 52 8.51 -9.63 4.48
CA PHE A 52 8.71 -10.93 3.83
C PHE A 52 9.82 -10.84 2.81
N ARG A 53 10.71 -11.84 2.81
CA ARG A 53 11.86 -11.85 1.94
C ARG A 53 11.49 -12.09 0.47
N GLU A 54 10.58 -13.04 0.24
CA GLU A 54 10.08 -13.37 -1.09
C GLU A 54 8.56 -13.30 -1.10
N GLY A 55 8.00 -12.99 -2.26
CA GLY A 55 6.55 -12.87 -2.39
C GLY A 55 5.98 -11.68 -1.61
N ASN A 56 6.82 -10.71 -1.26
CA ASN A 56 6.41 -9.58 -0.40
C ASN A 56 5.22 -8.82 -0.98
N THR A 57 5.23 -8.56 -2.28
CA THR A 57 4.15 -7.80 -2.92
C THR A 57 2.82 -8.54 -2.79
N ARG A 58 2.77 -9.83 -3.15
CA ARG A 58 1.55 -10.62 -3.07
C ARG A 58 1.03 -10.72 -1.65
N THR A 59 1.90 -11.05 -0.71
CA THR A 59 1.54 -11.24 0.69
C THR A 59 1.07 -9.92 1.30
N THR A 60 1.75 -8.83 1.03
CA THR A 60 1.39 -7.51 1.52
C THR A 60 0.03 -7.08 1.00
N ILE A 61 -0.24 -7.27 -0.30
CA ILE A 61 -1.53 -6.95 -0.91
C ILE A 61 -2.65 -7.76 -0.26
N THR A 62 -2.45 -9.07 -0.13
CA THR A 62 -3.45 -9.96 0.46
C THR A 62 -3.77 -9.53 1.89
N PHE A 63 -2.75 -9.31 2.69
CA PHE A 63 -2.91 -8.89 4.08
C PHE A 63 -3.62 -7.53 4.19
N CYS A 64 -3.18 -6.56 3.38
CA CYS A 64 -3.76 -5.22 3.42
C CYS A 64 -5.22 -5.22 2.98
N CYS A 65 -5.58 -5.99 1.96
CA CYS A 65 -6.96 -6.11 1.50
C CYS A 65 -7.85 -6.80 2.53
N GLN A 66 -7.35 -7.85 3.19
CA GLN A 66 -8.10 -8.52 4.25
C GLN A 66 -8.32 -7.60 5.45
N TYR A 67 -7.30 -6.85 5.82
CA TYR A 67 -7.41 -5.90 6.93
C TYR A 67 -8.40 -4.77 6.59
N ALA A 68 -8.33 -4.25 5.37
CA ALA A 68 -9.25 -3.22 4.90
C ALA A 68 -10.70 -3.71 4.94
N ASP A 69 -10.95 -4.93 4.49
CA ASP A 69 -12.29 -5.52 4.53
C ASP A 69 -12.81 -5.60 5.97
N ALA A 70 -11.94 -5.99 6.91
CA ALA A 70 -12.31 -6.10 8.33
C ALA A 70 -12.68 -4.75 8.95
N ILE A 71 -12.09 -3.65 8.49
CA ILE A 71 -12.37 -2.31 9.00
C ILE A 71 -13.37 -1.52 8.16
N GLY A 72 -14.03 -2.18 7.19
CA GLY A 72 -15.16 -1.62 6.48
C GLY A 72 -14.89 -1.06 5.09
N LEU A 73 -13.69 -1.28 4.53
CA LEU A 73 -13.36 -0.86 3.17
C LEU A 73 -13.37 -2.08 2.24
N LYS A 74 -14.31 -2.11 1.29
CA LYS A 74 -14.43 -3.19 0.31
C LYS A 74 -13.47 -2.99 -0.85
N ILE A 75 -12.61 -3.98 -1.09
CA ILE A 75 -11.60 -3.94 -2.14
C ILE A 75 -11.65 -5.22 -2.97
N ASN A 76 -11.60 -5.06 -4.29
CA ASN A 76 -11.52 -6.18 -5.23
C ASN A 76 -10.08 -6.68 -5.34
N ARG A 77 -9.73 -7.65 -4.49
CA ARG A 77 -8.39 -8.24 -4.46
C ARG A 77 -7.99 -8.91 -5.78
N LYS A 78 -8.95 -9.47 -6.49
CA LYS A 78 -8.69 -10.15 -7.77
C LYS A 78 -8.09 -9.22 -8.82
N LEU A 79 -8.44 -7.94 -8.77
CA LEU A 79 -7.89 -6.96 -9.69
C LEU A 79 -6.36 -6.83 -9.51
N PHE A 80 -5.90 -6.86 -8.27
CA PHE A 80 -4.47 -6.84 -7.97
C PHE A 80 -3.78 -8.12 -8.42
N GLU A 81 -4.41 -9.28 -8.22
CA GLU A 81 -3.85 -10.56 -8.61
C GLU A 81 -3.64 -10.65 -10.12
N LYS A 82 -4.60 -10.15 -10.89
CA LYS A 82 -4.52 -10.13 -12.36
C LYS A 82 -3.45 -9.18 -12.88
N ASN A 83 -3.09 -8.17 -12.10
CA ASN A 83 -2.17 -7.11 -12.49
C ASN A 83 -0.95 -7.04 -11.57
N SER A 84 -0.48 -8.19 -11.10
CA SER A 84 0.57 -8.26 -10.06
C SER A 84 1.86 -7.53 -10.45
N ARG A 85 2.26 -7.63 -11.72
CA ARG A 85 3.44 -6.93 -12.23
C ARG A 85 3.26 -5.42 -12.19
N TYR A 86 2.10 -4.96 -12.63
CA TYR A 86 1.77 -3.53 -12.59
C TYR A 86 1.78 -3.01 -11.15
N VAL A 87 1.17 -3.76 -10.22
CA VAL A 87 1.10 -3.36 -8.82
C VAL A 87 2.50 -3.24 -8.20
N ARG A 88 3.36 -4.22 -8.47
CA ARG A 88 4.74 -4.18 -7.96
C ARG A 88 5.48 -2.96 -8.50
N THR A 89 5.40 -2.72 -9.81
CA THR A 89 6.04 -1.55 -10.43
C THR A 89 5.47 -0.25 -9.88
N ALA A 90 4.16 -0.19 -9.66
CA ALA A 90 3.49 0.98 -9.09
C ALA A 90 3.94 1.25 -7.65
N LEU A 91 4.14 0.20 -6.85
CA LEU A 91 4.63 0.33 -5.48
C LEU A 91 6.07 0.83 -5.43
N VAL A 92 6.93 0.33 -6.33
CA VAL A 92 8.29 0.84 -6.46
C VAL A 92 8.27 2.32 -6.83
N ALA A 93 7.47 2.71 -7.81
CA ALA A 93 7.35 4.10 -8.23
C ALA A 93 6.80 5.01 -7.11
N TYR A 94 5.86 4.52 -6.34
CA TYR A 94 5.26 5.26 -5.23
C TYR A 94 6.30 5.62 -4.16
N ASN A 95 7.28 4.73 -3.93
CA ASN A 95 8.29 4.86 -2.88
C ASN A 95 9.68 5.23 -3.40
N ALA A 96 9.80 5.66 -4.67
CA ALA A 96 11.09 5.83 -5.32
C ALA A 96 11.83 7.09 -4.86
N TYR A 97 13.15 6.92 -4.68
CA TYR A 97 14.07 8.01 -4.40
C TYR A 97 15.32 7.86 -5.27
N PHE A 98 15.98 8.99 -5.56
CA PHE A 98 17.33 8.95 -6.11
C PHE A 98 18.37 8.95 -4.98
N GLY A 99 19.59 8.58 -5.31
CA GLY A 99 20.68 8.49 -4.33
C GLY A 99 21.07 9.81 -3.67
N ASP A 100 20.67 10.95 -4.26
CA ASP A 100 20.92 12.29 -3.71
C ASP A 100 19.81 12.75 -2.73
N GLY A 101 18.84 11.88 -2.44
CA GLY A 101 17.72 12.20 -1.56
C GLY A 101 16.53 12.85 -2.26
N SER A 102 16.62 13.10 -3.58
CA SER A 102 15.51 13.66 -4.34
C SER A 102 14.33 12.68 -4.38
N ASN A 103 13.13 13.20 -4.18
CA ASN A 103 11.92 12.41 -4.23
C ASN A 103 11.37 12.36 -5.66
N PHE A 104 11.39 11.18 -6.28
CA PHE A 104 10.85 10.95 -7.61
C PHE A 104 9.65 10.00 -7.57
N SER A 105 8.96 9.94 -6.43
CA SER A 105 7.78 9.10 -6.29
C SER A 105 6.68 9.53 -7.25
N LYS A 106 6.03 8.55 -7.86
CA LYS A 106 4.86 8.74 -8.72
C LYS A 106 3.72 7.93 -8.13
N LYS A 107 2.73 8.63 -7.59
CA LYS A 107 1.61 8.01 -6.89
C LYS A 107 0.49 7.58 -7.82
N GLU A 108 0.42 8.18 -8.99
CA GLU A 108 -0.70 8.03 -9.94
C GLU A 108 -0.90 6.60 -10.42
N TYR A 109 0.17 5.82 -10.57
CA TYR A 109 0.07 4.43 -11.04
C TYR A 109 -0.63 3.53 -10.03
N LEU A 110 -0.27 3.65 -8.77
CA LEU A 110 -0.91 2.88 -7.72
C LEU A 110 -2.33 3.36 -7.47
N GLU A 111 -2.55 4.67 -7.47
CA GLU A 111 -3.86 5.26 -7.26
C GLU A 111 -4.85 4.81 -8.34
N LYS A 112 -4.40 4.65 -9.58
CA LYS A 112 -5.26 4.21 -10.67
C LYS A 112 -5.86 2.83 -10.41
N ILE A 113 -5.02 1.84 -10.08
CA ILE A 113 -5.51 0.48 -9.85
C ILE A 113 -6.31 0.38 -8.56
N VAL A 114 -5.90 1.08 -7.51
CA VAL A 114 -6.62 1.09 -6.24
C VAL A 114 -8.01 1.73 -6.41
N TYR A 115 -8.10 2.83 -7.14
CA TYR A 115 -9.37 3.48 -7.42
C TYR A 115 -10.35 2.52 -8.08
N ASP A 116 -9.86 1.74 -9.06
CA ASP A 116 -10.68 0.77 -9.77
C ASP A 116 -11.09 -0.40 -8.87
N ALA A 117 -10.29 -0.72 -7.86
CA ALA A 117 -10.53 -1.85 -6.96
C ALA A 117 -11.47 -1.52 -5.80
N ILE A 118 -11.61 -0.25 -5.43
CA ILE A 118 -12.46 0.16 -4.31
C ILE A 118 -13.94 0.18 -4.72
N SER A 119 -14.77 -0.49 -3.92
CA SER A 119 -16.22 -0.55 -4.12
C SER A 119 -16.92 0.58 -3.35
N LYS A 120 -17.06 1.72 -4.00
CA LYS A 120 -17.80 2.86 -3.42
C LYS A 120 -18.60 3.60 -4.47
#